data_02d1b138d89fefcb8b18be629c1bb2cd
#
_entry.id   02d1b138d89fefcb8b18be629c1bb2cd
#
_cell.length_a   1.000
_cell.length_b   1.000
_cell.length_c   1.000
_cell.angle_alpha   90.00
_cell.angle_beta   90.00
_cell.angle_gamma   90.00
#
_symmetry.space_group_name_H-M   'P 1'
#
loop_
_entity.id
_entity.type
_entity.pdbx_description
1 polymer ?
#
loop_
_entity_poly.entity_id
_entity_poly.type
_entity_poly.pdbx_seq_one_letter_code
_entity_poly.pdbx_strand_id
1 'polypeptide(L)'
;LHKHMHEQENSLKYDVVVRCRSDLLFSEPVTFYDRESSRVYFASENSSNGVNDQFWYSDSNTSNQIASLYLNIPILWHAGALLHGESLLRTFIENTALNAEFVSVPYVIQRSALPGSADDSADVPPHAPIHA
;
A
#
# COMPACT_ATOMS: atom_id res chain seq x y z
N LEU A 1 2.20 3.74 15.36
CA LEU A 1 2.55 3.98 16.76
C LEU A 1 2.95 5.44 17.01
N HIS A 2 3.97 5.98 16.33
CA HIS A 2 4.45 7.35 16.54
C HIS A 2 3.38 8.42 16.32
N LYS A 3 2.55 8.31 15.26
CA LYS A 3 1.46 9.25 15.00
C LYS A 3 0.50 9.35 16.19
N HIS A 4 0.04 8.23 16.70
CA HIS A 4 -0.92 8.17 17.80
C HIS A 4 -0.33 8.76 19.11
N MET A 5 0.91 8.42 19.41
CA MET A 5 1.61 9.00 20.55
C MET A 5 1.74 10.53 20.43
N HIS A 6 2.15 11.02 19.27
CA HIS A 6 2.30 12.45 19.04
C HIS A 6 0.96 13.21 19.16
N GLU A 7 -0.13 12.62 18.65
CA GLU A 7 -1.47 13.19 18.80
C GLU A 7 -1.90 13.26 20.26
N GLN A 8 -1.61 12.23 21.05
CA GLN A 8 -1.93 12.20 22.49
C GLN A 8 -1.11 13.20 23.30
N GLU A 9 0.22 13.21 23.10
CA GLU A 9 1.13 14.09 23.82
C GLU A 9 0.86 15.57 23.58
N ASN A 10 0.39 15.92 22.39
CA ASN A 10 0.14 17.31 22.00
C ASN A 10 -1.36 17.69 21.99
N SER A 11 -2.24 16.79 22.40
CA SER A 11 -3.70 17.01 22.43
C SER A 11 -4.25 17.51 21.08
N LEU A 12 -3.77 16.94 19.98
CA LEU A 12 -4.15 17.27 18.62
C LEU A 12 -4.58 16.05 17.84
N LYS A 13 -5.21 16.26 16.69
CA LYS A 13 -5.41 15.24 15.67
C LYS A 13 -5.01 15.80 14.32
N TYR A 14 -4.37 14.96 13.52
CA TYR A 14 -4.03 15.33 12.16
C TYR A 14 -5.28 15.34 11.28
N ASP A 15 -5.45 16.40 10.50
CA ASP A 15 -6.53 16.49 9.50
C ASP A 15 -6.29 15.52 8.34
N VAL A 16 -5.03 15.34 7.96
CA VAL A 16 -4.61 14.43 6.89
C VAL A 16 -3.47 13.55 7.37
N VAL A 17 -3.63 12.26 7.18
CA VAL A 17 -2.58 11.27 7.37
C VAL A 17 -2.32 10.60 6.02
N VAL A 18 -1.07 10.66 5.59
CA VAL A 18 -0.63 10.07 4.32
C VAL A 18 0.23 8.86 4.62
N ARG A 19 -0.08 7.73 3.98
CA ARG A 19 0.83 6.60 3.86
C ARG A 19 1.46 6.62 2.49
N CYS A 20 2.77 6.62 2.46
CA CYS A 20 3.54 6.69 1.24
C CYS A 20 4.78 5.81 1.35
N ARG A 21 5.11 5.06 0.30
CA ARG A 21 6.41 4.40 0.19
C ARG A 21 7.50 5.44 -0.03
N SER A 22 8.68 5.19 0.52
CA SER A 22 9.83 6.11 0.41
C SER A 22 10.49 6.16 -0.96
N ASP A 23 10.17 5.20 -1.85
CA ASP A 23 10.73 5.07 -3.19
C ASP A 23 9.79 5.59 -4.30
N LEU A 24 8.78 6.38 -3.95
CA LEU A 24 7.92 7.05 -4.92
C LEU A 24 8.50 8.38 -5.37
N LEU A 25 8.54 8.59 -6.68
CA LEU A 25 8.87 9.85 -7.31
C LEU A 25 7.61 10.46 -7.91
N PHE A 26 7.19 11.61 -7.39
CA PHE A 26 6.01 12.33 -7.85
C PHE A 26 6.39 13.29 -8.97
N SER A 27 5.64 13.28 -10.07
CA SER A 27 5.84 14.21 -11.19
C SER A 27 5.18 15.57 -10.96
N GLU A 28 4.18 15.62 -10.09
CA GLU A 28 3.42 16.82 -9.75
C GLU A 28 3.11 16.85 -8.25
N PRO A 29 2.81 18.02 -7.67
CA PRO A 29 2.34 18.13 -6.29
C PRO A 29 1.04 17.34 -6.08
N VAL A 30 0.95 16.64 -4.96
CA VAL A 30 -0.27 15.92 -4.57
C VAL A 30 -1.24 16.89 -3.91
N THR A 31 -2.48 16.94 -4.42
CA THR A 31 -3.55 17.71 -3.81
C THR A 31 -4.45 16.78 -3.01
N PHE A 32 -4.71 17.13 -1.75
CA PHE A 32 -5.61 16.38 -0.87
C PHE A 32 -6.99 17.02 -0.91
N TYR A 33 -7.90 16.37 -1.62
CA TYR A 33 -9.30 16.77 -1.70
C TYR A 33 -10.09 16.11 -0.57
N ASP A 34 -11.27 16.62 -0.30
CA ASP A 34 -12.30 16.12 0.61
C ASP A 34 -11.86 15.11 1.69
N ARG A 35 -11.98 15.53 2.95
CA ARG A 35 -11.56 14.72 4.10
C ARG A 35 -12.79 14.24 4.86
N GLU A 36 -13.62 13.47 4.17
CA GLU A 36 -14.80 12.89 4.80
C GLU A 36 -14.39 11.78 5.78
N SER A 37 -15.06 11.76 6.92
CA SER A 37 -14.91 10.71 7.92
C SER A 37 -15.22 9.33 7.32
N SER A 38 -14.46 8.33 7.72
CA SER A 38 -14.58 6.94 7.23
C SER A 38 -14.26 6.75 5.74
N ARG A 39 -13.67 7.75 5.10
CA ARG A 39 -13.23 7.65 3.70
C ARG A 39 -11.72 7.57 3.60
N VAL A 40 -11.25 6.66 2.78
CA VAL A 40 -9.83 6.51 2.44
C VAL A 40 -9.64 6.67 0.95
N TYR A 41 -8.65 7.45 0.57
CA TYR A 41 -8.34 7.81 -0.81
C TYR A 41 -7.07 7.07 -1.24
N PHE A 42 -7.23 6.13 -2.16
CA PHE A 42 -6.13 5.35 -2.70
C PHE A 42 -5.70 5.89 -4.05
N ALA A 43 -4.40 5.86 -4.34
CA ALA A 43 -3.94 6.11 -5.69
C ALA A 43 -4.51 5.04 -6.63
N SER A 44 -5.05 5.47 -7.78
CA SER A 44 -5.62 4.58 -8.80
C SER A 44 -4.53 3.89 -9.62
N GLU A 45 -3.34 4.44 -9.65
CA GLU A 45 -2.19 3.95 -10.40
C GLU A 45 -1.56 2.72 -9.70
N ASN A 46 -0.97 1.85 -10.51
CA ASN A 46 -0.20 0.69 -10.05
C ASN A 46 -0.97 -0.30 -9.13
N SER A 47 -2.29 -0.32 -9.21
CA SER A 47 -3.09 -1.36 -8.57
C SER A 47 -3.10 -2.60 -9.46
N SER A 48 -2.72 -3.77 -8.92
CA SER A 48 -2.84 -5.01 -9.67
C SER A 48 -4.17 -5.70 -9.39
N ASN A 49 -4.28 -6.53 -8.40
CA ASN A 49 -5.53 -7.28 -8.11
C ASN A 49 -6.18 -6.88 -6.77
N GLY A 50 -5.93 -5.68 -6.30
CA GLY A 50 -6.39 -5.23 -4.99
C GLY A 50 -6.52 -3.72 -4.92
N VAL A 51 -6.30 -3.18 -3.74
CA VAL A 51 -6.24 -1.75 -3.47
C VAL A 51 -4.79 -1.34 -3.35
N ASN A 52 -4.41 -0.24 -3.99
CA ASN A 52 -3.04 0.26 -3.97
C ASN A 52 -2.55 0.49 -2.53
N ASP A 53 -1.54 -0.27 -2.11
CA ASP A 53 -0.93 -0.17 -0.79
C ASP A 53 0.28 0.78 -0.74
N GLN A 54 0.66 1.38 -1.87
CA GLN A 54 1.85 2.20 -2.02
C GLN A 54 1.61 3.64 -1.59
N PHE A 55 0.41 4.16 -1.87
CA PHE A 55 0.01 5.52 -1.52
C PHE A 55 -1.48 5.59 -1.21
N TRP A 56 -1.82 6.12 -0.05
CA TRP A 56 -3.17 6.50 0.31
C TRP A 56 -3.17 7.60 1.37
N TYR A 57 -4.30 8.30 1.51
CA TYR A 57 -4.51 9.26 2.58
C TYR A 57 -5.92 9.19 3.16
N SER A 58 -6.08 9.66 4.37
CA SER A 58 -7.36 9.75 5.08
C SER A 58 -7.27 10.73 6.26
N ASP A 59 -8.36 10.89 6.99
CA ASP A 59 -8.30 11.52 8.31
C ASP A 59 -7.57 10.62 9.34
N SER A 60 -7.28 11.18 10.51
CA SER A 60 -6.56 10.46 11.56
C SER A 60 -7.30 9.23 12.07
N ASN A 61 -8.62 9.30 12.25
CA ASN A 61 -9.42 8.20 12.78
C ASN A 61 -9.47 7.04 11.76
N THR A 62 -9.73 7.33 10.51
CA THR A 62 -9.72 6.35 9.42
C THR A 62 -8.36 5.70 9.25
N SER A 63 -7.29 6.50 9.34
CA SER A 63 -5.91 5.97 9.34
C SER A 63 -5.65 4.97 10.47
N ASN A 64 -6.15 5.24 11.68
CA ASN A 64 -6.03 4.32 12.80
C ASN A 64 -6.78 3.00 12.54
N GLN A 65 -7.96 3.07 11.93
CA GLN A 65 -8.71 1.86 11.55
C GLN A 65 -7.93 1.02 10.54
N ILE A 66 -7.39 1.63 9.48
CA ILE A 66 -6.57 0.92 8.50
C ILE A 66 -5.31 0.33 9.13
N ALA A 67 -4.68 1.04 10.04
CA ALA A 67 -3.50 0.54 10.77
C ALA A 67 -3.82 -0.70 11.61
N SER A 68 -5.08 -0.92 12.02
CA SER A 68 -5.52 -2.12 12.72
C SER A 68 -5.56 -3.38 11.83
N LEU A 69 -5.42 -3.25 10.52
CA LEU A 69 -5.32 -4.38 9.58
C LEU A 69 -4.30 -5.41 10.05
N TYR A 70 -3.15 -4.96 10.53
CA TYR A 70 -2.10 -5.85 11.03
C TYR A 70 -2.61 -6.81 12.12
N LEU A 71 -3.43 -6.33 13.03
CA LEU A 71 -4.02 -7.14 14.10
C LEU A 71 -5.10 -8.11 13.59
N ASN A 72 -5.66 -7.82 12.43
CA ASN A 72 -6.72 -8.61 11.81
C ASN A 72 -6.20 -9.65 10.80
N ILE A 73 -4.91 -9.66 10.47
CA ILE A 73 -4.33 -10.60 9.51
C ILE A 73 -4.67 -12.06 9.85
N PRO A 74 -4.55 -12.55 11.10
CA PRO A 74 -4.91 -13.93 11.41
C PRO A 74 -6.37 -14.25 11.11
N ILE A 75 -7.28 -13.34 11.39
CA ILE A 75 -8.73 -13.52 11.13
C ILE A 75 -8.97 -13.57 9.62
N LEU A 76 -8.38 -12.65 8.88
CA LEU A 76 -8.51 -12.59 7.41
C LEU A 76 -7.92 -13.84 6.75
N TRP A 77 -6.79 -14.32 7.25
CA TRP A 77 -6.16 -15.56 6.79
C TRP A 77 -7.08 -16.77 6.99
N HIS A 78 -7.66 -16.93 8.18
CA HIS A 78 -8.61 -18.00 8.46
C HIS A 78 -9.89 -17.90 7.62
N ALA A 79 -10.26 -16.69 7.21
CA ALA A 79 -11.37 -16.45 6.29
C ALA A 79 -11.01 -16.68 4.80
N GLY A 80 -9.78 -17.10 4.51
CA GLY A 80 -9.32 -17.42 3.14
C GLY A 80 -8.72 -16.24 2.37
N ALA A 81 -8.40 -15.12 3.02
CA ALA A 81 -7.75 -14.00 2.36
C ALA A 81 -6.31 -14.38 1.93
N LEU A 82 -5.90 -13.91 0.76
CA LEU A 82 -4.53 -14.08 0.30
C LEU A 82 -3.57 -13.20 1.10
N LEU A 83 -2.42 -13.74 1.49
CA LEU A 83 -1.35 -13.00 2.19
C LEU A 83 -0.54 -12.13 1.21
N HIS A 84 -1.24 -11.23 0.55
CA HIS A 84 -0.67 -10.24 -0.35
C HIS A 84 -1.19 -8.86 0.06
N GLY A 85 -0.31 -7.86 0.16
CA GLY A 85 -0.64 -6.56 0.75
C GLY A 85 -1.89 -5.89 0.18
N GLU A 86 -1.98 -5.78 -1.13
CA GLU A 86 -3.14 -5.18 -1.81
C GLU A 86 -4.43 -5.99 -1.61
N SER A 87 -4.34 -7.32 -1.59
CA SER A 87 -5.49 -8.22 -1.38
C SER A 87 -5.99 -8.17 0.06
N LEU A 88 -5.07 -8.17 1.04
CA LEU A 88 -5.41 -8.03 2.46
C LEU A 88 -6.07 -6.69 2.73
N LEU A 89 -5.53 -5.61 2.19
CA LEU A 89 -6.07 -4.27 2.35
C LEU A 89 -7.47 -4.17 1.74
N ARG A 90 -7.67 -4.70 0.54
CA ARG A 90 -8.98 -4.79 -0.11
C ARG A 90 -9.98 -5.56 0.74
N THR A 91 -9.63 -6.77 1.16
CA THR A 91 -10.52 -7.62 1.97
C THR A 91 -10.86 -6.93 3.29
N PHE A 92 -9.91 -6.23 3.91
CA PHE A 92 -10.16 -5.47 5.12
C PHE A 92 -11.15 -4.34 4.89
N ILE A 93 -10.98 -3.53 3.83
CA ILE A 93 -11.90 -2.43 3.48
C ILE A 93 -13.31 -2.98 3.23
N GLU A 94 -13.44 -4.05 2.46
CA GLU A 94 -14.73 -4.68 2.14
C GLU A 94 -15.47 -5.22 3.38
N ASN A 95 -14.74 -5.55 4.45
CA ASN A 95 -15.30 -6.06 5.72
C ASN A 95 -15.45 -4.98 6.81
N THR A 96 -15.21 -3.73 6.49
CA THR A 96 -15.34 -2.59 7.42
C THR A 96 -16.38 -1.60 6.90
N ALA A 97 -16.71 -0.59 7.73
CA ALA A 97 -17.55 0.52 7.30
C ALA A 97 -16.78 1.64 6.56
N LEU A 98 -15.55 1.36 6.14
CA LEU A 98 -14.71 2.31 5.40
C LEU A 98 -15.13 2.37 3.93
N ASN A 99 -15.15 3.58 3.39
CA ASN A 99 -15.40 3.83 1.98
C ASN A 99 -14.06 4.09 1.27
N ALA A 100 -13.76 3.29 0.27
CA ALA A 100 -12.59 3.50 -0.58
C ALA A 100 -12.97 4.41 -1.75
N GLU A 101 -12.14 5.41 -2.01
CA GLU A 101 -12.20 6.25 -3.19
C GLU A 101 -10.85 6.20 -3.90
N PHE A 102 -10.86 6.22 -5.23
CA PHE A 102 -9.65 6.14 -6.05
C PHE A 102 -9.38 7.48 -6.70
N VAL A 103 -8.17 7.99 -6.50
CA VAL A 103 -7.73 9.29 -6.98
C VAL A 103 -6.49 9.15 -7.83
N SER A 104 -6.35 9.98 -8.86
CA SER A 104 -5.13 10.00 -9.65
C SER A 104 -4.01 10.70 -8.87
N VAL A 105 -2.90 9.99 -8.70
CA VAL A 105 -1.68 10.49 -8.05
C VAL A 105 -0.51 10.14 -8.94
N PRO A 106 0.01 11.09 -9.71
CA PRO A 106 1.05 10.81 -10.70
C PRO A 106 2.40 10.55 -10.03
N TYR A 107 2.77 9.29 -9.91
CA TYR A 107 4.07 8.86 -9.39
C TYR A 107 4.61 7.64 -10.14
N VAL A 108 5.90 7.42 -10.01
CA VAL A 108 6.59 6.19 -10.40
C VAL A 108 7.38 5.63 -9.23
N ILE A 109 7.58 4.31 -9.22
CA ILE A 109 8.47 3.68 -8.25
C ILE A 109 9.90 3.82 -8.76
N GLN A 110 10.73 4.53 -8.01
CA GLN A 110 12.14 4.68 -8.32
C GLN A 110 12.88 3.45 -7.77
N ARG A 111 13.23 2.53 -8.66
CA ARG A 111 14.09 1.40 -8.33
C ARG A 111 15.54 1.82 -8.60
N SER A 112 16.38 1.84 -7.57
CA SER A 112 17.82 1.92 -7.76
C SER A 112 18.26 0.66 -8.51
N ALA A 113 18.81 0.82 -9.70
CA ALA A 113 19.58 -0.25 -10.30
C ALA A 113 20.75 -0.52 -9.36
N LEU A 114 20.78 -1.69 -8.72
CA LEU A 114 21.94 -2.13 -7.99
C LEU A 114 23.10 -2.21 -9.01
N PRO A 115 24.26 -1.60 -8.75
CA PRO A 115 25.41 -1.75 -9.60
C PRO A 115 25.81 -3.25 -9.57
N GLY A 116 25.56 -3.96 -10.66
CA GLY A 116 25.86 -5.41 -10.77
C GLY A 116 24.72 -6.29 -11.28
N SER A 117 23.50 -5.79 -11.46
CA SER A 117 22.47 -6.53 -12.21
C SER A 117 22.66 -6.31 -13.74
N ALA A 118 23.83 -6.61 -14.22
CA ALA A 118 23.99 -6.93 -15.63
C ALA A 118 23.18 -8.21 -15.88
N ASP A 119 22.39 -8.17 -16.90
CA ASP A 119 21.53 -9.21 -17.42
C ASP A 119 22.30 -10.56 -17.54
N ASP A 120 22.17 -11.42 -16.53
CA ASP A 120 22.70 -12.79 -16.55
C ASP A 120 21.72 -13.73 -17.31
N SER A 121 21.09 -13.24 -18.36
CA SER A 121 20.28 -14.04 -19.29
C SER A 121 21.07 -14.61 -20.47
N ALA A 122 22.40 -14.71 -20.36
CA ALA A 122 23.24 -15.38 -21.34
C ALA A 122 23.82 -16.67 -20.76
N ASP A 123 23.49 -17.76 -21.42
CA ASP A 123 24.07 -19.10 -21.28
C ASP A 123 23.52 -20.03 -20.18
N VAL A 124 22.30 -20.55 -20.44
CA VAL A 124 21.96 -21.91 -20.03
C VAL A 124 22.40 -22.84 -21.18
N PRO A 125 23.43 -23.69 -21.02
CA PRO A 125 23.78 -24.64 -22.03
C PRO A 125 22.63 -25.66 -22.22
N PRO A 126 22.40 -26.13 -23.45
CA PRO A 126 21.35 -27.10 -23.71
C PRO A 126 21.61 -28.40 -22.95
N HIS A 127 20.64 -28.84 -22.17
CA HIS A 127 20.68 -30.15 -21.52
C HIS A 127 20.95 -31.25 -22.52
N ALA A 128 22.03 -31.98 -22.30
CA ALA A 128 22.31 -33.22 -23.00
C ALA A 128 21.18 -34.24 -22.70
N PRO A 129 20.76 -35.05 -23.70
CA PRO A 129 19.74 -36.05 -23.48
C PRO A 129 20.24 -37.12 -22.54
N ILE A 130 19.50 -37.41 -21.48
CA ILE A 130 19.75 -38.55 -20.61
C ILE A 130 19.30 -39.78 -21.37
N HIS A 131 20.24 -40.55 -21.89
CA HIS A 131 19.98 -41.90 -22.35
C HIS A 131 19.77 -42.79 -21.13
N ALA A 132 18.59 -43.36 -21.07
CA ALA A 132 18.29 -44.46 -20.14
C ALA A 132 18.88 -45.79 -20.67
#